data_5dce4a817e3e17efadb762b14d41f14b
#
_entry.id   5dce4a817e3e17efadb762b14d41f14b
#
_cell.length_a   1.000
_cell.length_b   1.000
_cell.length_c   1.000
_cell.angle_alpha   90.00
_cell.angle_beta   90.00
_cell.angle_gamma   90.00
#
_symmetry.space_group_name_H-M   'P 1'
#
loop_
_entity.id
_entity.type
_entity.pdbx_description
1 polymer ?
#
loop_
_entity_poly.entity_id
_entity_poly.type
_entity_poly.pdbx_seq_one_letter_code
_entity_poly.pdbx_strand_id
1 'polypeptide(L)'
;PIYWNANQNNKVSFRFTKTHTKDSNFPTSSVSPLSTSALYPGGTSTEVIDGKPVGTIAPGQGRTSKYALSFSNSNYYQVRDFTSVAGEWNSRMAQGAMNNMLRFAYSYQDEPRSFDGPLFPTVDILQDGAVYANFGADLFTAGNLRQTKVFTITDEFNWNVGINKFMA
;
A
#
# COMPACT_ATOMS: atom_id res chain seq x y z
N PRO A 1 1.68 19.55 -15.44
CA PRO A 1 0.77 19.44 -16.59
C PRO A 1 1.34 20.19 -17.80
N ILE A 2 1.03 19.68 -18.98
CA ILE A 2 1.28 20.33 -20.26
C ILE A 2 -0.06 20.82 -20.77
N TYR A 3 -0.09 22.05 -21.31
CA TYR A 3 -1.28 22.65 -21.87
C TYR A 3 -1.04 22.99 -23.34
N TRP A 4 -2.00 22.65 -24.18
CA TRP A 4 -1.97 22.96 -25.60
C TRP A 4 -3.28 23.58 -26.03
N ASN A 5 -3.21 24.79 -26.60
CA ASN A 5 -4.33 25.43 -27.23
C ASN A 5 -4.34 25.05 -28.72
N ALA A 6 -5.11 24.03 -29.08
CA ALA A 6 -5.18 23.56 -30.45
C ALA A 6 -5.80 24.64 -31.39
N ASN A 7 -6.74 25.42 -30.87
CA ASN A 7 -7.31 26.64 -31.48
C ASN A 7 -8.05 27.45 -30.41
N GLN A 8 -8.77 28.53 -30.81
CA GLN A 8 -9.49 29.38 -29.86
C GLN A 8 -10.60 28.64 -29.09
N ASN A 9 -11.11 27.56 -29.64
CA ASN A 9 -12.22 26.78 -29.08
C ASN A 9 -11.84 25.48 -28.44
N ASN A 10 -10.61 25.00 -28.62
CA ASN A 10 -10.16 23.69 -28.14
C ASN A 10 -8.87 23.82 -27.35
N LYS A 11 -8.94 23.33 -26.13
CA LYS A 11 -7.81 23.25 -25.22
C LYS A 11 -7.62 21.80 -24.75
N VAL A 12 -6.38 21.33 -24.77
CA VAL A 12 -6.01 20.01 -24.28
C VAL A 12 -5.02 20.18 -23.15
N SER A 13 -5.19 19.42 -22.10
CA SER A 13 -4.19 19.31 -21.05
C SER A 13 -3.78 17.86 -20.84
N PHE A 14 -2.53 17.67 -20.43
CA PHE A 14 -1.97 16.38 -20.11
C PHE A 14 -1.17 16.47 -18.82
N ARG A 15 -1.37 15.47 -17.95
CA ARG A 15 -0.62 15.32 -16.69
C ARG A 15 -0.02 13.93 -16.60
N PHE A 16 1.22 13.87 -16.24
CA PHE A 16 1.91 12.66 -15.84
C PHE A 16 2.39 12.82 -14.40
N THR A 17 2.21 11.80 -13.59
CA THR A 17 2.71 11.73 -12.22
C THR A 17 3.36 10.39 -12.00
N LYS A 18 4.55 10.39 -11.40
CA LYS A 18 5.22 9.18 -10.94
C LYS A 18 5.82 9.46 -9.57
N THR A 19 5.52 8.59 -8.62
CA THR A 19 6.11 8.61 -7.28
C THR A 19 6.65 7.25 -6.94
N HIS A 20 7.74 7.25 -6.19
CA HIS A 20 8.36 6.06 -5.62
C HIS A 20 8.66 6.34 -4.16
N THR A 21 8.22 5.45 -3.27
CA THR A 21 8.52 5.53 -1.84
C THR A 21 8.90 4.14 -1.35
N LYS A 22 9.92 4.08 -0.50
CA LYS A 22 10.33 2.86 0.19
C LYS A 22 10.38 3.15 1.69
N ASP A 23 9.44 2.61 2.44
CA ASP A 23 9.34 2.79 3.89
C ASP A 23 9.87 1.55 4.60
N SER A 24 10.72 1.76 5.61
CA SER A 24 11.19 0.69 6.50
C SER A 24 10.19 0.46 7.62
N ASN A 25 9.86 -0.79 7.86
CA ASN A 25 8.97 -1.21 8.94
C ASN A 25 9.65 -2.22 9.85
N PHE A 26 9.28 -2.20 11.12
CA PHE A 26 9.70 -3.21 12.08
C PHE A 26 9.03 -4.57 11.77
N PRO A 27 9.57 -5.68 12.31
CA PRO A 27 8.95 -6.98 12.16
C PRO A 27 7.51 -6.98 12.65
N THR A 28 6.64 -7.74 11.98
CA THR A 28 5.25 -7.87 12.44
C THR A 28 5.18 -8.61 13.76
N SER A 29 4.37 -8.12 14.69
CA SER A 29 4.10 -8.78 15.97
C SER A 29 3.05 -9.89 15.86
N SER A 30 2.29 -9.92 14.77
CA SER A 30 1.05 -10.69 14.66
C SER A 30 1.24 -12.17 14.40
N VAL A 31 2.47 -12.68 14.26
CA VAL A 31 2.72 -13.99 13.65
C VAL A 31 3.83 -14.80 14.32
N SER A 32 3.98 -14.72 15.60
CA SER A 32 4.62 -15.84 16.27
C SER A 32 3.59 -16.95 16.45
N PRO A 33 3.81 -18.16 15.92
CA PRO A 33 2.93 -19.29 16.19
C PRO A 33 2.86 -19.65 17.68
N LEU A 34 3.78 -19.10 18.47
CA LEU A 34 3.85 -19.24 19.93
C LEU A 34 3.24 -18.03 20.66
N SER A 35 2.73 -17.06 19.93
CA SER A 35 2.04 -15.89 20.50
C SER A 35 0.63 -16.27 20.96
N THR A 36 0.24 -15.75 22.12
CA THR A 36 -1.15 -15.79 22.63
C THR A 36 -2.08 -14.85 21.86
N SER A 37 -1.72 -14.42 20.64
CA SER A 37 -2.54 -13.54 19.83
C SER A 37 -3.84 -14.22 19.41
N ALA A 38 -4.89 -13.43 19.12
CA ALA A 38 -6.19 -13.93 18.67
C ALA A 38 -6.12 -14.76 17.37
N LEU A 39 -5.05 -14.63 16.56
CA LEU A 39 -4.83 -15.42 15.35
C LEU A 39 -4.39 -16.85 15.65
N TYR A 40 -3.86 -17.07 16.83
CA TYR A 40 -3.47 -18.39 17.34
C TYR A 40 -3.97 -18.55 18.78
N PRO A 41 -5.29 -18.62 18.97
CA PRO A 41 -5.87 -18.84 20.29
C PRO A 41 -5.34 -20.19 20.82
N GLY A 42 -4.58 -20.13 21.89
CA GLY A 42 -3.93 -21.31 22.47
C GLY A 42 -2.55 -21.59 21.89
N GLY A 43 -1.86 -20.61 21.29
CA GLY A 43 -0.46 -20.69 20.86
C GLY A 43 0.53 -20.93 22.02
N THR A 44 0.15 -21.79 22.92
CA THR A 44 0.99 -22.39 23.94
C THR A 44 1.61 -23.66 23.36
N SER A 45 2.91 -23.78 23.42
CA SER A 45 3.56 -25.06 23.21
C SER A 45 2.85 -26.10 24.09
N THR A 46 2.55 -27.27 23.55
CA THR A 46 2.07 -28.41 24.31
C THR A 46 3.22 -29.09 25.05
N GLU A 47 4.45 -28.72 24.73
CA GLU A 47 5.65 -29.24 25.40
C GLU A 47 5.87 -28.51 26.72
N VAL A 48 5.99 -29.26 27.77
CA VAL A 48 6.21 -28.74 29.12
C VAL A 48 7.51 -29.32 29.62
N ILE A 49 8.49 -28.48 29.94
CA ILE A 49 9.74 -28.86 30.63
C ILE A 49 9.74 -28.21 32.02
N ASP A 50 9.96 -29.01 33.04
CA ASP A 50 9.95 -28.58 34.45
C ASP A 50 8.69 -27.79 34.86
N GLY A 51 7.52 -28.24 34.34
CA GLY A 51 6.22 -27.61 34.64
C GLY A 51 5.97 -26.29 33.94
N LYS A 52 6.86 -25.84 33.04
CA LYS A 52 6.73 -24.61 32.28
C LYS A 52 6.50 -24.95 30.80
N PRO A 53 5.52 -24.31 30.13
CA PRO A 53 5.34 -24.45 28.69
C PRO A 53 6.58 -23.93 27.96
N VAL A 54 7.18 -24.78 27.12
CA VAL A 54 8.35 -24.39 26.33
C VAL A 54 7.88 -23.54 25.14
N GLY A 55 8.56 -22.44 24.91
CA GLY A 55 8.32 -21.59 23.74
C GLY A 55 7.07 -20.70 23.81
N THR A 56 6.40 -20.60 24.98
CA THR A 56 5.27 -19.68 25.16
C THR A 56 5.76 -18.24 25.29
N ILE A 57 5.18 -17.33 24.53
CA ILE A 57 5.45 -15.89 24.62
C ILE A 57 4.40 -15.24 25.53
N ALA A 58 4.86 -14.58 26.59
CA ALA A 58 3.99 -13.83 27.47
C ALA A 58 3.33 -12.64 26.74
N PRO A 59 2.13 -12.22 27.13
CA PRO A 59 1.47 -11.07 26.55
C PRO A 59 2.35 -9.82 26.52
N GLY A 60 2.45 -9.15 25.39
CA GLY A 60 3.27 -7.95 25.22
C GLY A 60 4.79 -8.20 25.15
N GLN A 61 5.24 -9.44 25.15
CA GLN A 61 6.65 -9.82 25.09
C GLN A 61 7.06 -10.41 23.73
N GLY A 62 6.32 -10.09 22.68
CA GLY A 62 6.61 -10.50 21.31
C GLY A 62 7.74 -9.70 20.66
N ARG A 63 7.91 -9.87 19.36
CA ARG A 63 8.96 -9.25 18.52
C ARG A 63 9.01 -7.73 18.59
N THR A 64 7.90 -7.06 18.83
CA THR A 64 7.79 -5.60 18.92
C THR A 64 7.90 -5.08 20.35
N SER A 65 8.20 -5.94 21.31
CA SER A 65 8.41 -5.49 22.67
C SER A 65 9.70 -4.66 22.79
N LYS A 66 9.74 -3.76 23.76
CA LYS A 66 10.92 -2.94 24.03
C LYS A 66 12.16 -3.76 24.49
N TYR A 67 11.98 -5.03 24.76
CA TYR A 67 13.04 -5.95 25.19
C TYR A 67 13.58 -6.79 24.03
N ALA A 68 12.88 -6.84 22.90
CA ALA A 68 13.29 -7.65 21.76
C ALA A 68 14.37 -6.93 20.95
N LEU A 69 15.47 -7.60 20.69
CA LEU A 69 16.49 -7.18 19.75
C LEU A 69 16.15 -7.70 18.35
N SER A 70 15.76 -6.80 17.45
CA SER A 70 15.49 -7.13 16.05
C SER A 70 16.72 -6.86 15.19
N PHE A 71 17.17 -7.89 14.47
CA PHE A 71 18.23 -7.71 13.48
C PHE A 71 17.64 -7.07 12.21
N SER A 72 18.46 -6.36 11.45
CA SER A 72 18.02 -5.62 10.27
C SER A 72 17.30 -6.48 9.23
N ASN A 73 17.68 -7.75 9.11
CA ASN A 73 17.05 -8.70 8.18
C ASN A 73 15.67 -9.22 8.64
N SER A 74 15.21 -8.86 9.84
CA SER A 74 13.84 -9.12 10.30
C SER A 74 12.89 -7.97 9.98
N ASN A 75 13.41 -6.80 9.62
CA ASN A 75 12.62 -5.69 9.13
C ASN A 75 12.13 -5.95 7.71
N TYR A 76 11.04 -5.30 7.33
CA TYR A 76 10.57 -5.32 5.97
C TYR A 76 10.40 -3.91 5.43
N TYR A 77 10.40 -3.80 4.12
CA TYR A 77 10.13 -2.55 3.41
C TYR A 77 8.80 -2.64 2.70
N GLN A 78 8.05 -1.57 2.77
CA GLN A 78 6.89 -1.36 1.92
C GLN A 78 7.27 -0.38 0.83
N VAL A 79 7.29 -0.86 -0.40
CA VAL A 79 7.47 -0.02 -1.58
C VAL A 79 6.10 0.47 -2.01
N ARG A 80 6.00 1.73 -2.42
CA ARG A 80 4.78 2.31 -2.99
C ARG A 80 5.15 3.05 -4.27
N ASP A 81 4.91 2.37 -5.37
CA ASP A 81 5.07 2.93 -6.69
C ASP A 81 3.71 3.35 -7.22
N PHE A 82 3.60 4.62 -7.58
CA PHE A 82 2.40 5.16 -8.18
C PHE A 82 2.73 5.83 -9.50
N THR A 83 2.01 5.47 -10.54
CA THR A 83 2.08 6.10 -11.86
C THR A 83 0.68 6.51 -12.28
N SER A 84 0.52 7.74 -12.75
CA SER A 84 -0.75 8.24 -13.23
C SER A 84 -0.57 9.08 -14.49
N VAL A 85 -1.48 8.88 -15.41
CA VAL A 85 -1.64 9.66 -16.64
C VAL A 85 -3.06 10.20 -16.68
N ALA A 86 -3.22 11.48 -16.93
CA ALA A 86 -4.52 12.10 -17.10
C ALA A 86 -4.50 13.09 -18.27
N GLY A 87 -5.59 13.12 -19.00
CA GLY A 87 -5.82 14.07 -20.07
C GLY A 87 -7.20 14.70 -19.96
N GLU A 88 -7.30 15.93 -20.42
CA GLU A 88 -8.54 16.67 -20.47
C GLU A 88 -8.63 17.43 -21.80
N TRP A 89 -9.75 17.33 -22.47
CA TRP A 89 -10.06 18.07 -23.65
C TRP A 89 -11.29 18.95 -23.40
N ASN A 90 -11.09 20.25 -23.44
CA ASN A 90 -12.14 21.26 -23.36
C ASN A 90 -12.45 21.79 -24.75
N SER A 91 -13.71 21.69 -25.17
CA SER A 91 -14.20 22.16 -26.46
C SER A 91 -15.35 23.14 -26.28
N ARG A 92 -15.28 24.27 -26.97
CA ARG A 92 -16.37 25.27 -27.08
C ARG A 92 -16.94 25.23 -28.47
N MET A 93 -18.25 25.15 -28.57
CA MET A 93 -18.99 25.06 -29.81
C MET A 93 -20.12 26.12 -29.84
N ALA A 94 -20.69 26.38 -31.01
CA ALA A 94 -21.80 27.33 -31.19
C ALA A 94 -21.54 28.67 -30.50
N GLN A 95 -20.37 29.29 -30.78
CA GLN A 95 -19.96 30.59 -30.22
C GLN A 95 -19.95 30.63 -28.69
N GLY A 96 -19.77 29.48 -28.04
CA GLY A 96 -19.72 29.31 -26.57
C GLY A 96 -21.07 28.91 -25.94
N ALA A 97 -22.15 28.76 -26.75
CA ALA A 97 -23.40 28.24 -26.24
C ALA A 97 -23.32 26.77 -25.79
N MET A 98 -22.37 26.01 -26.35
CA MET A 98 -22.11 24.62 -25.99
C MET A 98 -20.67 24.49 -25.53
N ASN A 99 -20.47 23.74 -24.44
CA ASN A 99 -19.14 23.37 -23.91
C ASN A 99 -19.12 21.89 -23.63
N ASN A 100 -18.05 21.24 -24.04
CA ASN A 100 -17.79 19.84 -23.69
C ASN A 100 -16.44 19.72 -23.01
N MET A 101 -16.37 18.88 -21.97
CA MET A 101 -15.15 18.55 -21.27
C MET A 101 -15.03 17.05 -21.13
N LEU A 102 -14.17 16.46 -21.95
CA LEU A 102 -13.82 15.06 -21.90
C LEU A 102 -12.56 14.88 -21.08
N ARG A 103 -12.62 14.03 -20.07
CA ARG A 103 -11.49 13.62 -19.23
C ARG A 103 -11.23 12.14 -19.34
N PHE A 104 -9.99 11.78 -19.37
CA PHE A 104 -9.56 10.40 -19.15
C PHE A 104 -8.43 10.37 -18.11
N ALA A 105 -8.40 9.32 -17.32
CA ALA A 105 -7.32 9.08 -16.38
C ALA A 105 -7.03 7.59 -16.28
N TYR A 106 -5.77 7.28 -16.13
CA TYR A 106 -5.29 5.95 -15.78
C TYR A 106 -4.31 6.08 -14.62
N SER A 107 -4.49 5.27 -13.60
CA SER A 107 -3.53 5.15 -12.51
C SER A 107 -3.16 3.70 -12.25
N TYR A 108 -1.91 3.49 -11.94
CA TYR A 108 -1.34 2.20 -11.55
C TYR A 108 -0.58 2.38 -10.24
N GLN A 109 -0.93 1.60 -9.26
CA GLN A 109 -0.29 1.52 -7.96
C GLN A 109 0.30 0.12 -7.80
N ASP A 110 1.59 0.04 -7.49
CA ASP A 110 2.34 -1.19 -7.27
C ASP A 110 3.02 -1.12 -5.90
N GLU A 111 2.65 -2.03 -5.02
CA GLU A 111 3.08 -2.01 -3.62
C GLU A 111 3.66 -3.37 -3.21
N PRO A 112 4.81 -3.77 -3.74
CA PRO A 112 5.50 -4.94 -3.25
C PRO A 112 6.08 -4.70 -1.87
N ARG A 113 6.19 -5.75 -1.08
CA ARG A 113 7.03 -5.77 0.10
C ARG A 113 8.37 -6.41 -0.23
N SER A 114 9.42 -5.96 0.44
CA SER A 114 10.76 -6.50 0.31
C SER A 114 11.45 -6.58 1.68
N PHE A 115 12.55 -7.28 1.75
CA PHE A 115 13.38 -7.41 2.96
C PHE A 115 14.86 -7.35 2.56
N ASP A 116 15.73 -7.10 3.53
CA ASP A 116 17.16 -7.07 3.30
C ASP A 116 17.76 -8.49 3.42
N GLY A 117 18.60 -8.83 2.46
CA GLY A 117 19.31 -10.10 2.42
C GLY A 117 18.54 -11.25 1.74
N PRO A 118 19.08 -12.46 1.77
CA PRO A 118 18.45 -13.64 1.20
C PRO A 118 17.22 -14.06 2.01
N LEU A 119 16.32 -14.79 1.37
CA LEU A 119 15.20 -15.41 2.07
C LEU A 119 15.74 -16.43 3.08
N PHE A 120 15.44 -16.18 4.33
CA PHE A 120 15.83 -17.02 5.46
C PHE A 120 14.62 -17.23 6.36
N PRO A 121 14.48 -18.41 6.99
CA PRO A 121 13.39 -18.64 7.94
C PRO A 121 13.37 -17.60 9.06
N THR A 122 12.16 -17.18 9.45
CA THR A 122 11.98 -16.29 10.60
C THR A 122 12.31 -17.06 11.88
N VAL A 123 13.18 -16.52 12.69
CA VAL A 123 13.63 -17.14 13.96
C VAL A 123 13.38 -16.17 15.10
N ASP A 124 12.70 -16.65 16.14
CA ASP A 124 12.59 -15.98 17.42
C ASP A 124 13.41 -16.74 18.47
N ILE A 125 14.34 -16.06 19.13
CA ILE A 125 15.04 -16.56 20.30
C ILE A 125 14.27 -16.10 21.52
N LEU A 126 13.82 -17.05 22.32
CA LEU A 126 13.04 -16.78 23.51
C LEU A 126 13.90 -16.88 24.77
N GLN A 127 13.67 -15.99 25.72
CA GLN A 127 14.20 -16.01 27.05
C GLN A 127 13.10 -15.61 28.05
N ASP A 128 12.87 -16.43 29.05
CA ASP A 128 11.91 -16.19 30.14
C ASP A 128 10.50 -15.80 29.67
N GLY A 129 10.03 -16.44 28.59
CA GLY A 129 8.70 -16.15 27.99
C GLY A 129 8.63 -14.86 27.18
N ALA A 130 9.76 -14.24 26.86
CA ALA A 130 9.84 -13.08 25.99
C ALA A 130 10.68 -13.36 24.74
N VAL A 131 10.41 -12.66 23.64
CA VAL A 131 11.32 -12.62 22.51
C VAL A 131 12.54 -11.79 22.92
N TYR A 132 13.67 -12.45 23.04
CA TYR A 132 14.95 -11.79 23.32
C TYR A 132 15.58 -11.24 22.05
N ALA A 133 15.59 -12.02 20.98
CA ALA A 133 16.10 -11.58 19.69
C ALA A 133 15.31 -12.22 18.54
N ASN A 134 15.23 -11.52 17.42
CA ASN A 134 14.62 -12.06 16.21
C ASN A 134 15.44 -11.71 14.97
N PHE A 135 15.45 -12.63 14.00
CA PHE A 135 16.12 -12.48 12.72
C PHE A 135 15.44 -13.33 11.64
N GLY A 136 15.82 -13.10 10.37
CA GLY A 136 15.23 -13.77 9.23
C GLY A 136 14.07 -12.99 8.63
N ALA A 137 13.59 -13.39 7.45
CA ALA A 137 12.58 -12.66 6.70
C ALA A 137 11.25 -12.60 7.46
N ASP A 138 10.63 -11.41 7.46
CA ASP A 138 9.28 -11.22 8.00
C ASP A 138 8.29 -12.12 7.26
N LEU A 139 7.41 -12.80 8.00
CA LEU A 139 6.53 -13.85 7.50
C LEU A 139 5.53 -13.39 6.44
N PHE A 140 5.14 -12.12 6.47
CA PHE A 140 4.15 -11.57 5.53
C PHE A 140 4.78 -10.80 4.37
N THR A 141 6.08 -10.83 4.24
CA THR A 141 6.78 -10.03 3.24
C THR A 141 6.95 -10.79 1.92
N ALA A 142 7.38 -12.04 1.99
CA ALA A 142 7.58 -12.83 0.78
C ALA A 142 6.24 -13.07 0.04
N GLY A 143 6.19 -12.69 -1.23
CA GLY A 143 4.99 -12.85 -2.05
C GLY A 143 3.85 -11.88 -1.75
N ASN A 144 4.03 -10.93 -0.85
CA ASN A 144 3.01 -9.92 -0.58
C ASN A 144 3.12 -8.78 -1.59
N LEU A 145 2.19 -8.78 -2.53
CA LEU A 145 2.10 -7.80 -3.61
C LEU A 145 0.67 -7.27 -3.68
N ARG A 146 0.51 -5.95 -3.62
CA ARG A 146 -0.75 -5.27 -3.90
C ARG A 146 -0.60 -4.43 -5.15
N GLN A 147 -1.47 -4.67 -6.13
CA GLN A 147 -1.53 -3.90 -7.36
C GLN A 147 -2.94 -3.38 -7.58
N THR A 148 -3.05 -2.12 -7.93
CA THR A 148 -4.33 -1.48 -8.25
C THR A 148 -4.20 -0.73 -9.57
N LYS A 149 -5.16 -0.97 -10.46
CA LYS A 149 -5.28 -0.27 -11.74
C LYS A 149 -6.65 0.37 -11.81
N VAL A 150 -6.69 1.65 -12.09
CA VAL A 150 -7.95 2.40 -12.23
C VAL A 150 -7.91 3.13 -13.55
N PHE A 151 -8.98 2.97 -14.31
CA PHE A 151 -9.24 3.71 -15.53
C PHE A 151 -10.54 4.48 -15.38
N THR A 152 -10.53 5.76 -15.72
CA THR A 152 -11.67 6.63 -15.60
C THR A 152 -11.85 7.42 -16.90
N ILE A 153 -13.08 7.49 -17.40
CA ILE A 153 -13.51 8.41 -18.45
C ILE A 153 -14.70 9.17 -17.91
N THR A 154 -14.67 10.48 -18.07
CA THR A 154 -15.78 11.38 -17.71
C THR A 154 -16.00 12.33 -18.85
N ASP A 155 -17.25 12.49 -19.26
CA ASP A 155 -17.67 13.48 -20.24
C ASP A 155 -18.72 14.40 -19.61
N GLU A 156 -18.49 15.69 -19.69
CA GLU A 156 -19.38 16.73 -19.19
C GLU A 156 -19.80 17.64 -20.36
N PHE A 157 -21.04 17.57 -20.74
CA PHE A 157 -21.62 18.42 -21.78
C PHE A 157 -22.56 19.45 -21.19
N ASN A 158 -22.36 20.70 -21.57
CA ASN A 158 -23.21 21.82 -21.18
C ASN A 158 -23.73 22.54 -22.42
N TRP A 159 -25.02 22.80 -22.43
CA TRP A 159 -25.70 23.55 -23.52
C TRP A 159 -26.63 24.62 -22.95
N ASN A 160 -26.43 25.86 -23.39
CA ASN A 160 -27.22 27.01 -23.01
C ASN A 160 -28.12 27.41 -24.18
N VAL A 161 -29.45 27.42 -23.99
CA VAL A 161 -30.46 27.81 -24.96
C VAL A 161 -31.35 28.86 -24.34
N GLY A 162 -31.18 30.13 -24.73
CA GLY A 162 -31.89 31.24 -24.12
C GLY A 162 -31.61 31.30 -22.61
N ILE A 163 -32.66 31.20 -21.81
CA ILE A 163 -32.56 31.20 -20.33
C ILE A 163 -32.35 29.81 -19.73
N ASN A 164 -32.38 28.76 -20.54
CA ASN A 164 -32.26 27.37 -20.07
C ASN A 164 -30.84 26.86 -20.20
N LYS A 165 -30.39 26.07 -19.20
CA LYS A 165 -29.13 25.38 -19.19
C LYS A 165 -29.37 23.87 -19.07
N PHE A 166 -28.82 23.11 -20.00
CA PHE A 166 -28.82 21.66 -20.00
C PHE A 166 -27.42 21.15 -19.66
N MET A 167 -27.34 20.13 -18.81
CA MET A 167 -26.10 19.48 -18.42
C MET A 167 -26.28 17.96 -18.49
N ALA A 168 -25.29 17.28 -19.05
CA ALA A 168 -25.21 15.82 -19.10
C ALA A 168 -23.80 15.36 -18.73
#